data_742ad69b1a638872e9902a60f7fd0f6e
#
_entry.id   742ad69b1a638872e9902a60f7fd0f6e
#
_cell.length_a   1.000
_cell.length_b   1.000
_cell.length_c   1.000
_cell.angle_alpha   90.00
_cell.angle_beta   90.00
_cell.angle_gamma   90.00
#
_symmetry.space_group_name_H-M   'P 1'
#
loop_
_entity.id
_entity.type
_entity.pdbx_description
1 polymer ?
#
loop_
_entity_poly.entity_id
_entity_poly.type
_entity_poly.pdbx_seq_one_letter_code
_entity_poly.pdbx_strand_id
1 'polypeptide(L)'
;MSSAGNNKPVGNPAFTARPVAAAGAADQAAPTTLSTAQDVPVERPVRVDTSVFDELTRQRAQEILARYPLPRSALLPLLHLVQSVESYVSQSGISFCADLVGATTAEVSTVATFYTMYKRRPGGEHLVSVCTNTLCAALGGDEIYARLRKRLGVGHEETAGQPGSKGSITLEHAECLAACDLAPVLQVNYEFYDNQTPESAVTLVDALKRGERPAPTRGAPLTDWRTTELQLAGFFGDAQQLRDAVDAPSAAPETLAGNRLAEERGWQAPAMPDNPPPLPDVAKKK
;
A
#
# COMPACT_ATOMS: atom_id res chain seq x y z
N MET A 1 40.75 27.19 -39.63
CA MET A 1 40.93 25.81 -40.08
C MET A 1 39.82 24.97 -39.42
N SER A 2 38.82 24.65 -40.22
CA SER A 2 37.60 23.97 -39.84
C SER A 2 37.81 22.44 -39.95
N SER A 3 37.49 21.66 -38.91
CA SER A 3 37.40 20.23 -39.04
C SER A 3 35.94 19.82 -38.71
N ALA A 4 35.19 19.51 -39.75
CA ALA A 4 33.85 18.95 -39.69
C ALA A 4 33.93 17.49 -39.23
N GLY A 5 33.36 17.22 -38.08
CA GLY A 5 33.15 15.86 -37.55
C GLY A 5 31.97 15.19 -38.25
N ASN A 6 32.24 14.06 -38.88
CA ASN A 6 31.34 13.24 -39.67
C ASN A 6 30.43 12.43 -38.72
N ASN A 7 29.18 12.82 -38.54
CA ASN A 7 28.20 12.11 -37.74
C ASN A 7 27.42 11.15 -38.66
N LYS A 8 27.81 9.86 -38.68
CA LYS A 8 27.06 8.82 -39.37
C LYS A 8 25.92 8.36 -38.43
N PRO A 9 24.67 8.26 -38.90
CA PRO A 9 23.59 7.69 -38.11
C PRO A 9 23.82 6.17 -37.92
N VAL A 10 23.72 5.71 -36.65
CA VAL A 10 23.73 4.29 -36.29
C VAL A 10 22.40 3.73 -36.72
N GLY A 11 22.41 2.86 -37.76
CA GLY A 11 21.24 2.17 -38.23
C GLY A 11 20.73 1.16 -37.20
N ASN A 12 19.46 1.23 -36.91
CA ASN A 12 18.73 0.27 -36.10
C ASN A 12 18.72 -1.11 -36.82
N PRO A 13 19.11 -2.23 -36.21
CA PRO A 13 19.01 -3.52 -36.85
C PRO A 13 17.54 -3.89 -37.05
N ALA A 14 17.16 -4.12 -38.29
CA ALA A 14 15.83 -4.53 -38.70
C ALA A 14 15.43 -5.84 -37.99
N PHE A 15 14.32 -5.78 -37.30
CA PHE A 15 13.65 -6.95 -36.70
C PHE A 15 13.08 -7.81 -37.83
N THR A 16 13.80 -8.84 -38.28
CA THR A 16 13.27 -9.82 -39.20
C THR A 16 12.39 -10.81 -38.45
N ALA A 17 11.09 -10.68 -38.61
CA ALA A 17 10.13 -11.65 -38.12
C ALA A 17 10.37 -13.00 -38.84
N ARG A 18 10.65 -14.06 -38.08
CA ARG A 18 10.68 -15.44 -38.61
C ARG A 18 9.27 -15.82 -39.05
N PRO A 19 9.08 -16.40 -40.25
CA PRO A 19 7.78 -16.91 -40.64
C PRO A 19 7.38 -18.09 -39.74
N VAL A 20 6.17 -18.02 -39.17
CA VAL A 20 5.55 -19.13 -38.47
C VAL A 20 5.13 -20.16 -39.53
N ALA A 21 5.66 -21.38 -39.46
CA ALA A 21 5.29 -22.48 -40.33
C ALA A 21 3.80 -22.78 -40.12
N ALA A 22 3.06 -22.88 -41.23
CA ALA A 22 1.67 -23.30 -41.22
C ALA A 22 1.58 -24.74 -40.71
N ALA A 23 0.94 -24.93 -39.54
CA ALA A 23 0.62 -26.25 -39.00
C ALA A 23 -0.44 -26.92 -39.90
N GLY A 24 -0.15 -28.15 -40.28
CA GLY A 24 -0.99 -28.97 -41.11
C GLY A 24 -2.36 -29.31 -40.53
N ALA A 25 -3.20 -29.83 -41.41
CA ALA A 25 -4.59 -30.17 -41.30
C ALA A 25 -5.10 -30.59 -39.91
N ALA A 26 -6.17 -29.94 -39.49
CA ALA A 26 -6.94 -30.26 -38.30
C ALA A 26 -7.53 -31.68 -38.41
N ASP A 27 -7.13 -32.52 -37.47
CA ASP A 27 -7.83 -33.72 -37.08
C ASP A 27 -9.18 -33.30 -36.46
N GLN A 28 -10.30 -33.74 -37.00
CA GLN A 28 -11.63 -33.41 -36.51
C GLN A 28 -11.89 -34.16 -35.20
N ALA A 29 -11.50 -33.55 -34.09
CA ALA A 29 -11.88 -34.03 -32.76
C ALA A 29 -13.41 -33.92 -32.62
N ALA A 30 -14.06 -35.02 -32.23
CA ALA A 30 -15.48 -35.08 -31.94
C ALA A 30 -15.89 -33.97 -30.94
N PRO A 31 -17.10 -33.42 -31.03
CA PRO A 31 -17.55 -32.39 -30.12
C PRO A 31 -17.50 -32.89 -28.67
N THR A 32 -16.63 -32.32 -27.87
CA THR A 32 -16.62 -32.53 -26.42
C THR A 32 -17.94 -31.97 -25.91
N THR A 33 -18.87 -32.82 -25.51
CA THR A 33 -20.07 -32.41 -24.79
C THR A 33 -19.61 -31.70 -23.51
N LEU A 34 -19.80 -30.41 -23.47
CA LEU A 34 -19.66 -29.63 -22.22
C LEU A 34 -20.64 -30.25 -21.22
N SER A 35 -20.10 -30.91 -20.20
CA SER A 35 -20.88 -31.35 -19.05
C SER A 35 -21.66 -30.14 -18.54
N THR A 36 -22.97 -30.26 -18.48
CA THR A 36 -23.81 -29.18 -17.94
C THR A 36 -23.41 -28.95 -16.49
N ALA A 37 -23.33 -27.69 -16.08
CA ALA A 37 -22.85 -27.20 -14.78
C ALA A 37 -23.63 -27.73 -13.54
N GLN A 38 -24.41 -28.81 -13.71
CA GLN A 38 -25.29 -29.39 -12.68
C GLN A 38 -24.61 -30.41 -11.76
N ASP A 39 -23.39 -30.88 -12.06
CA ASP A 39 -22.74 -31.98 -11.34
C ASP A 39 -21.48 -31.57 -10.58
N VAL A 40 -21.18 -30.28 -10.47
CA VAL A 40 -20.10 -29.83 -9.58
C VAL A 40 -20.69 -29.78 -8.17
N PRO A 41 -20.18 -30.61 -7.21
CA PRO A 41 -20.61 -30.50 -5.84
C PRO A 41 -20.34 -29.07 -5.35
N VAL A 42 -21.39 -28.35 -5.00
CA VAL A 42 -21.24 -27.06 -4.32
C VAL A 42 -20.70 -27.39 -2.93
N GLU A 43 -19.37 -27.35 -2.79
CA GLU A 43 -18.76 -27.45 -1.47
C GLU A 43 -19.41 -26.39 -0.60
N ARG A 44 -19.96 -26.84 0.55
CA ARG A 44 -20.50 -25.90 1.53
C ARG A 44 -19.36 -24.96 1.92
N PRO A 45 -19.59 -23.64 1.94
CA PRO A 45 -18.56 -22.71 2.31
C PRO A 45 -17.97 -23.14 3.67
N VAL A 46 -16.67 -23.39 3.71
CA VAL A 46 -15.96 -23.68 4.95
C VAL A 46 -16.18 -22.47 5.85
N ARG A 47 -16.85 -22.68 7.00
CA ARG A 47 -17.00 -21.60 7.98
C ARG A 47 -15.60 -21.26 8.50
N VAL A 48 -15.11 -20.11 8.12
CA VAL A 48 -13.83 -19.59 8.62
C VAL A 48 -14.06 -19.08 10.04
N ASP A 49 -13.19 -19.48 10.96
CA ASP A 49 -13.24 -18.99 12.32
C ASP A 49 -12.89 -17.51 12.40
N THR A 50 -13.80 -16.70 12.91
CA THR A 50 -13.65 -15.26 13.13
C THR A 50 -13.56 -14.89 14.61
N SER A 51 -13.34 -15.86 15.50
CA SER A 51 -13.26 -15.65 16.95
C SER A 51 -12.05 -14.81 17.38
N VAL A 52 -11.06 -14.66 16.50
CA VAL A 52 -9.91 -13.77 16.70
C VAL A 52 -10.34 -12.30 16.86
N PHE A 53 -11.49 -11.91 16.28
CA PHE A 53 -12.07 -10.57 16.40
C PHE A 53 -12.99 -10.52 17.63
N ASP A 54 -12.45 -9.98 18.71
CA ASP A 54 -13.15 -9.83 19.99
C ASP A 54 -14.33 -8.85 19.93
N GLU A 55 -15.05 -8.71 21.05
CA GLU A 55 -16.22 -7.84 21.11
C GLU A 55 -15.87 -6.36 20.85
N LEU A 56 -14.71 -5.87 21.33
CA LEU A 56 -14.27 -4.52 21.08
C LEU A 56 -14.00 -4.28 19.58
N THR A 57 -13.40 -5.24 18.91
CA THR A 57 -13.17 -5.18 17.46
C THR A 57 -14.50 -5.16 16.71
N ARG A 58 -15.47 -5.97 17.12
CA ARG A 58 -16.82 -5.99 16.55
C ARG A 58 -17.55 -4.67 16.76
N GLN A 59 -17.46 -4.08 17.95
CA GLN A 59 -18.01 -2.75 18.23
C GLN A 59 -17.38 -1.69 17.30
N ARG A 60 -16.05 -1.65 17.18
CA ARG A 60 -15.35 -0.73 16.28
C ARG A 60 -15.78 -0.92 14.82
N ALA A 61 -16.00 -2.16 14.40
CA ALA A 61 -16.48 -2.44 13.06
C ALA A 61 -17.89 -1.85 12.83
N GLN A 62 -18.78 -1.90 13.81
CA GLN A 62 -20.10 -1.26 13.71
C GLN A 62 -19.99 0.27 13.68
N GLU A 63 -19.08 0.84 14.46
CA GLU A 63 -18.80 2.28 14.43
C GLU A 63 -18.28 2.73 13.05
N ILE A 64 -17.43 1.93 12.40
CA ILE A 64 -16.97 2.18 11.02
C ILE A 64 -18.17 2.15 10.06
N LEU A 65 -18.98 1.10 10.11
CA LEU A 65 -20.15 0.95 9.24
C LEU A 65 -21.10 2.15 9.35
N ALA A 66 -21.31 2.66 10.57
CA ALA A 66 -22.19 3.80 10.84
C ALA A 66 -21.70 5.12 10.21
N ARG A 67 -20.43 5.23 9.80
CA ARG A 67 -19.88 6.44 9.16
C ARG A 67 -20.25 6.54 7.68
N TYR A 68 -20.76 5.47 7.07
CA TYR A 68 -20.99 5.40 5.63
C TYR A 68 -22.46 5.11 5.30
N PRO A 69 -23.00 5.75 4.25
CA PRO A 69 -24.39 5.51 3.83
C PRO A 69 -24.61 4.11 3.24
N LEU A 70 -23.54 3.47 2.74
CA LEU A 70 -23.57 2.10 2.19
C LEU A 70 -22.51 1.24 2.88
N PRO A 71 -22.86 0.06 3.39
CA PRO A 71 -21.91 -0.83 4.07
C PRO A 71 -20.64 -1.13 3.25
N ARG A 72 -20.75 -1.29 1.93
CA ARG A 72 -19.61 -1.56 1.03
C ARG A 72 -18.57 -0.44 1.04
N SER A 73 -18.96 0.80 1.29
CA SER A 73 -18.04 1.94 1.37
C SER A 73 -17.15 1.90 2.62
N ALA A 74 -17.51 1.10 3.62
CA ALA A 74 -16.73 0.90 4.84
C ALA A 74 -15.62 -0.16 4.69
N LEU A 75 -15.51 -0.83 3.54
CA LEU A 75 -14.61 -1.98 3.37
C LEU A 75 -13.13 -1.62 3.62
N LEU A 76 -12.65 -0.49 3.13
CA LEU A 76 -11.25 -0.11 3.30
C LEU A 76 -10.87 0.09 4.77
N PRO A 77 -11.58 0.91 5.57
CA PRO A 77 -11.28 1.03 7.00
C PRO A 77 -11.52 -0.26 7.79
N LEU A 78 -12.45 -1.13 7.38
CA LEU A 78 -12.61 -2.45 7.99
C LEU A 78 -11.40 -3.36 7.76
N LEU A 79 -10.78 -3.31 6.58
CA LEU A 79 -9.55 -4.04 6.29
C LEU A 79 -8.37 -3.52 7.13
N HIS A 80 -8.28 -2.21 7.37
CA HIS A 80 -7.31 -1.66 8.33
C HIS A 80 -7.59 -2.13 9.75
N LEU A 81 -8.85 -2.18 10.18
CA LEU A 81 -9.23 -2.70 11.50
C LEU A 81 -8.79 -4.16 11.66
N VAL A 82 -9.04 -5.01 10.67
CA VAL A 82 -8.57 -6.41 10.67
C VAL A 82 -7.04 -6.46 10.76
N GLN A 83 -6.35 -5.68 9.97
CA GLN A 83 -4.88 -5.62 9.94
C GLN A 83 -4.31 -5.13 11.28
N SER A 84 -5.01 -4.26 12.00
CA SER A 84 -4.61 -3.82 13.34
C SER A 84 -4.64 -4.96 14.37
N VAL A 85 -5.51 -5.95 14.19
CA VAL A 85 -5.64 -7.10 15.10
C VAL A 85 -4.60 -8.18 14.78
N GLU A 86 -4.44 -8.52 13.50
CA GLU A 86 -3.64 -9.67 13.07
C GLU A 86 -2.28 -9.30 12.50
N SER A 87 -1.98 -8.00 12.29
CA SER A 87 -0.84 -7.43 11.54
C SER A 87 -0.87 -7.66 10.03
N TYR A 88 -1.88 -8.34 9.52
CA TYR A 88 -2.13 -8.63 8.11
C TYR A 88 -3.62 -8.92 7.89
N VAL A 89 -4.05 -9.02 6.64
CA VAL A 89 -5.42 -9.42 6.28
C VAL A 89 -5.45 -10.93 6.04
N SER A 90 -5.96 -11.67 7.01
CA SER A 90 -6.12 -13.14 6.97
C SER A 90 -7.38 -13.56 6.22
N GLN A 91 -7.58 -14.87 6.03
CA GLN A 91 -8.85 -15.41 5.55
C GLN A 91 -10.00 -15.17 6.53
N SER A 92 -9.73 -15.22 7.84
CA SER A 92 -10.68 -14.84 8.89
C SER A 92 -11.10 -13.37 8.74
N GLY A 93 -10.14 -12.48 8.50
CA GLY A 93 -10.40 -11.06 8.27
C GLY A 93 -11.21 -10.79 7.00
N ILE A 94 -10.92 -11.51 5.92
CA ILE A 94 -11.72 -11.42 4.69
C ILE A 94 -13.17 -11.84 4.93
N SER A 95 -13.37 -12.99 5.62
CA SER A 95 -14.71 -13.47 5.93
C SER A 95 -15.47 -12.51 6.86
N PHE A 96 -14.78 -11.99 7.88
CA PHE A 96 -15.34 -11.01 8.80
C PHE A 96 -15.81 -9.73 8.08
N CYS A 97 -14.98 -9.17 7.19
CA CYS A 97 -15.36 -8.00 6.41
C CYS A 97 -16.50 -8.31 5.43
N ALA A 98 -16.47 -9.48 4.77
CA ALA A 98 -17.50 -9.90 3.82
C ALA A 98 -18.89 -9.95 4.46
N ASP A 99 -18.99 -10.58 5.64
CA ASP A 99 -20.24 -10.66 6.40
C ASP A 99 -20.77 -9.28 6.78
N LEU A 100 -19.88 -8.37 7.21
CA LEU A 100 -20.26 -7.02 7.64
C LEU A 100 -20.77 -6.13 6.49
N VAL A 101 -20.16 -6.22 5.30
CA VAL A 101 -20.51 -5.36 4.18
C VAL A 101 -21.50 -5.99 3.20
N GLY A 102 -21.92 -7.23 3.43
CA GLY A 102 -22.82 -7.98 2.55
C GLY A 102 -22.19 -8.28 1.18
N ALA A 103 -20.88 -8.60 1.16
CA ALA A 103 -20.14 -8.97 -0.03
C ALA A 103 -19.68 -10.43 0.03
N THR A 104 -19.23 -10.96 -1.10
CA THR A 104 -18.58 -12.27 -1.12
C THR A 104 -17.12 -12.17 -0.66
N THR A 105 -16.57 -13.25 -0.14
CA THR A 105 -15.15 -13.33 0.23
C THR A 105 -14.23 -13.09 -0.97
N ALA A 106 -14.67 -13.44 -2.19
CA ALA A 106 -13.95 -13.17 -3.43
C ALA A 106 -13.85 -11.66 -3.72
N GLU A 107 -14.95 -10.92 -3.57
CA GLU A 107 -14.97 -9.46 -3.75
C GLU A 107 -14.07 -8.77 -2.73
N VAL A 108 -14.15 -9.14 -1.45
CA VAL A 108 -13.29 -8.60 -0.40
C VAL A 108 -11.82 -8.94 -0.65
N SER A 109 -11.52 -10.18 -1.06
CA SER A 109 -10.16 -10.61 -1.41
C SER A 109 -9.61 -9.81 -2.59
N THR A 110 -10.43 -9.50 -3.58
CA THR A 110 -10.06 -8.66 -4.73
C THR A 110 -9.60 -7.28 -4.26
N VAL A 111 -10.33 -6.63 -3.34
CA VAL A 111 -9.95 -5.33 -2.77
C VAL A 111 -8.65 -5.46 -1.95
N ALA A 112 -8.56 -6.48 -1.08
CA ALA A 112 -7.39 -6.69 -0.24
C ALA A 112 -6.11 -7.03 -1.03
N THR A 113 -6.21 -7.51 -2.26
CA THR A 113 -5.06 -7.79 -3.14
C THR A 113 -4.75 -6.65 -4.10
N PHE A 114 -5.70 -5.76 -4.34
CA PHE A 114 -5.49 -4.60 -5.23
C PHE A 114 -4.63 -3.52 -4.57
N TYR A 115 -4.83 -3.25 -3.28
CA TYR A 115 -4.10 -2.21 -2.56
C TYR A 115 -2.90 -2.78 -1.82
N THR A 116 -1.71 -2.28 -2.09
CA THR A 116 -0.44 -2.75 -1.49
C THR A 116 -0.34 -2.51 0.02
N MET A 117 -1.16 -1.61 0.57
CA MET A 117 -1.23 -1.34 2.01
C MET A 117 -1.79 -2.52 2.83
N TYR A 118 -2.58 -3.40 2.22
CA TYR A 118 -3.08 -4.60 2.91
C TYR A 118 -2.10 -5.75 2.77
N LYS A 119 -1.46 -6.11 3.87
CA LYS A 119 -0.48 -7.19 3.90
C LYS A 119 -1.18 -8.55 3.95
N ARG A 120 -0.63 -9.51 3.22
CA ARG A 120 -1.19 -10.86 3.09
C ARG A 120 -0.43 -11.90 3.92
N ARG A 121 0.59 -11.46 4.64
CA ARG A 121 1.42 -12.29 5.52
C ARG A 121 1.61 -11.59 6.85
N PRO A 122 1.77 -12.35 7.97
CA PRO A 122 2.03 -11.76 9.27
C PRO A 122 3.21 -10.80 9.26
N GLY A 123 2.95 -9.55 9.62
CA GLY A 123 3.95 -8.47 9.64
C GLY A 123 4.69 -8.36 10.96
N GLY A 124 5.81 -7.63 10.94
CA GLY A 124 6.59 -7.26 12.12
C GLY A 124 5.92 -6.14 12.94
N GLU A 125 6.60 -5.74 14.02
CA GLU A 125 6.25 -4.53 14.79
C GLU A 125 6.38 -3.27 13.92
N HIS A 126 7.30 -3.31 12.94
CA HIS A 126 7.53 -2.22 12.02
C HIS A 126 7.49 -2.69 10.56
N LEU A 127 6.80 -1.92 9.72
CA LEU A 127 6.87 -2.01 8.27
C LEU A 127 7.84 -0.94 7.76
N VAL A 128 8.92 -1.35 7.13
CA VAL A 128 9.90 -0.45 6.50
C VAL A 128 9.73 -0.51 4.99
N SER A 129 9.26 0.59 4.40
CA SER A 129 8.97 0.72 2.97
C SER A 129 9.99 1.65 2.32
N VAL A 130 10.85 1.13 1.44
CA VAL A 130 11.89 1.90 0.77
C VAL A 130 11.42 2.28 -0.63
N CYS A 131 11.38 3.57 -0.95
CA CYS A 131 11.07 4.01 -2.30
C CYS A 131 12.20 3.63 -3.26
N THR A 132 11.86 2.82 -4.28
CA THR A 132 12.77 2.39 -5.35
C THR A 132 12.33 2.91 -6.73
N ASN A 133 11.47 3.94 -6.75
CA ASN A 133 11.00 4.54 -7.99
C ASN A 133 12.06 5.51 -8.55
N THR A 134 11.93 5.87 -9.81
CA THR A 134 12.94 6.48 -10.67
C THR A 134 13.89 7.46 -9.98
N LEU A 135 13.39 8.50 -9.29
CA LEU A 135 14.27 9.52 -8.69
C LEU A 135 14.97 9.00 -7.43
N CYS A 136 14.25 8.31 -6.56
CA CYS A 136 14.85 7.68 -5.38
C CYS A 136 15.89 6.63 -5.78
N ALA A 137 15.61 5.78 -6.78
CA ALA A 137 16.56 4.82 -7.32
C ALA A 137 17.84 5.51 -7.82
N ALA A 138 17.68 6.57 -8.65
CA ALA A 138 18.81 7.33 -9.17
C ALA A 138 19.68 8.00 -8.09
N LEU A 139 19.09 8.32 -6.94
CA LEU A 139 19.75 8.95 -5.79
C LEU A 139 20.20 7.95 -4.71
N GLY A 140 20.08 6.63 -4.95
CA GLY A 140 20.57 5.58 -4.06
C GLY A 140 19.49 4.75 -3.34
N GLY A 141 18.20 4.91 -3.68
CA GLY A 141 17.10 4.13 -3.09
C GLY A 141 17.26 2.62 -3.27
N ASP A 142 17.74 2.18 -4.45
CA ASP A 142 18.02 0.76 -4.71
C ASP A 142 19.17 0.24 -3.84
N GLU A 143 20.21 1.06 -3.60
CA GLU A 143 21.31 0.68 -2.71
C GLU A 143 20.84 0.61 -1.26
N ILE A 144 20.01 1.55 -0.81
CA ILE A 144 19.37 1.52 0.52
C ILE A 144 18.61 0.20 0.68
N TYR A 145 17.74 -0.14 -0.26
CA TYR A 145 16.95 -1.37 -0.20
C TYR A 145 17.84 -2.63 -0.19
N ALA A 146 18.85 -2.70 -1.07
CA ALA A 146 19.79 -3.83 -1.12
C ALA A 146 20.57 -3.98 0.19
N ARG A 147 21.00 -2.86 0.80
CA ARG A 147 21.73 -2.85 2.07
C ARG A 147 20.84 -3.31 3.23
N LEU A 148 19.59 -2.86 3.28
CA LEU A 148 18.62 -3.27 4.29
C LEU A 148 18.26 -4.76 4.15
N ARG A 149 18.04 -5.26 2.93
CA ARG A 149 17.85 -6.70 2.68
C ARG A 149 18.99 -7.54 3.27
N LYS A 150 20.22 -7.14 3.00
CA LYS A 150 21.42 -7.83 3.53
C LYS A 150 21.50 -7.71 5.06
N ARG A 151 21.22 -6.54 5.62
CA ARG A 151 21.29 -6.27 7.07
C ARG A 151 20.25 -7.06 7.85
N LEU A 152 19.05 -7.18 7.32
CA LEU A 152 17.92 -7.86 7.95
C LEU A 152 17.88 -9.37 7.61
N GLY A 153 18.49 -9.78 6.51
CA GLY A 153 18.49 -11.16 6.04
C GLY A 153 17.13 -11.59 5.46
N VAL A 154 16.37 -10.66 4.86
CA VAL A 154 15.01 -10.89 4.34
C VAL A 154 14.86 -10.34 2.93
N GLY A 155 13.84 -10.85 2.21
CA GLY A 155 13.40 -10.36 0.92
C GLY A 155 12.29 -9.32 1.00
N HIS A 156 11.61 -9.13 -0.14
CA HIS A 156 10.43 -8.26 -0.24
C HIS A 156 9.24 -8.87 0.52
N GLU A 157 8.56 -8.04 1.33
CA GLU A 157 7.43 -8.45 2.19
C GLU A 157 7.77 -9.61 3.15
N GLU A 158 9.04 -9.75 3.50
CA GLU A 158 9.48 -10.71 4.51
C GLU A 158 9.82 -10.02 5.83
N THR A 159 9.66 -10.75 6.93
CA THR A 159 9.84 -10.23 8.29
C THR A 159 11.11 -10.76 8.92
N ALA A 160 11.99 -9.87 9.34
CA ALA A 160 13.14 -10.17 10.19
C ALA A 160 12.67 -10.26 11.65
N GLY A 161 12.95 -11.38 12.30
CA GLY A 161 12.44 -11.72 13.62
C GLY A 161 11.08 -12.44 13.56
N GLN A 162 10.52 -12.74 14.72
CA GLN A 162 9.20 -13.36 14.79
C GLN A 162 8.13 -12.31 14.50
N PRO A 163 7.20 -12.52 13.57
CA PRO A 163 6.12 -11.57 13.28
C PRO A 163 5.38 -11.14 14.56
N GLY A 164 5.14 -9.83 14.67
CA GLY A 164 4.48 -9.22 15.83
C GLY A 164 5.32 -9.12 17.11
N SER A 165 6.54 -9.67 17.15
CA SER A 165 7.43 -9.51 18.30
C SER A 165 8.12 -8.14 18.30
N LYS A 166 8.54 -7.68 19.48
CA LYS A 166 9.27 -6.42 19.64
C LYS A 166 10.54 -6.40 18.79
N GLY A 167 10.74 -5.32 18.04
CA GLY A 167 11.89 -5.12 17.16
C GLY A 167 11.85 -5.94 15.88
N SER A 168 10.75 -6.67 15.58
CA SER A 168 10.59 -7.34 14.30
C SER A 168 10.26 -6.35 13.19
N ILE A 169 10.85 -6.55 12.01
CA ILE A 169 10.76 -5.62 10.88
C ILE A 169 10.35 -6.37 9.62
N THR A 170 9.26 -5.94 9.00
CA THR A 170 8.91 -6.32 7.64
C THR A 170 9.55 -5.33 6.68
N LEU A 171 10.29 -5.81 5.69
CA LEU A 171 10.92 -4.97 4.68
C LEU A 171 10.18 -5.08 3.35
N GLU A 172 9.91 -3.95 2.73
CA GLU A 172 9.41 -3.90 1.35
C GLU A 172 10.10 -2.80 0.54
N HIS A 173 10.17 -2.99 -0.77
CA HIS A 173 10.33 -1.85 -1.67
C HIS A 173 8.94 -1.28 -1.99
N ALA A 174 8.86 0.01 -2.12
CA ALA A 174 7.63 0.70 -2.48
C ALA A 174 7.79 1.42 -3.82
N GLU A 175 6.67 1.56 -4.52
CA GLU A 175 6.55 2.50 -5.61
C GLU A 175 6.70 3.94 -5.08
N CYS A 176 6.53 4.95 -5.94
CA CYS A 176 6.73 6.35 -5.57
C CYS A 176 5.92 6.76 -4.34
N LEU A 177 6.61 7.10 -3.25
CA LEU A 177 6.01 7.62 -2.02
C LEU A 177 5.63 9.12 -2.10
N ALA A 178 5.67 9.70 -3.33
CA ALA A 178 5.29 11.08 -3.64
C ALA A 178 6.06 12.16 -2.85
N ALA A 179 7.29 11.87 -2.42
CA ALA A 179 8.19 12.77 -1.69
C ALA A 179 9.51 13.00 -2.44
N CYS A 180 9.42 13.15 -3.76
CA CYS A 180 10.57 13.23 -4.66
C CYS A 180 11.45 14.48 -4.42
N ASP A 181 10.89 15.52 -3.84
CA ASP A 181 11.57 16.74 -3.40
C ASP A 181 12.61 16.48 -2.29
N LEU A 182 12.48 15.36 -1.57
CA LEU A 182 13.35 14.99 -0.45
C LEU A 182 13.94 13.57 -0.63
N ALA A 183 14.06 13.13 -1.89
CA ALA A 183 14.62 11.82 -2.24
C ALA A 183 16.11 11.69 -1.84
N PRO A 184 16.59 10.46 -1.49
CA PRO A 184 15.83 9.21 -1.34
C PRO A 184 15.02 9.18 -0.04
N VAL A 185 13.83 8.57 -0.10
CA VAL A 185 12.94 8.48 1.06
C VAL A 185 12.59 7.03 1.38
N LEU A 186 12.37 6.77 2.66
CA LEU A 186 11.70 5.56 3.14
C LEU A 186 10.62 5.94 4.15
N GLN A 187 9.73 5.00 4.43
CA GLN A 187 8.74 5.11 5.49
C GLN A 187 8.93 3.99 6.51
N VAL A 188 8.62 4.29 7.76
CA VAL A 188 8.38 3.28 8.79
C VAL A 188 6.95 3.47 9.29
N ASN A 189 6.12 2.45 9.14
CA ASN A 189 4.70 2.50 9.49
C ASN A 189 4.01 3.75 8.91
N TYR A 190 4.34 4.08 7.64
CA TYR A 190 3.88 5.23 6.85
C TYR A 190 4.40 6.61 7.28
N GLU A 191 5.21 6.72 8.35
CA GLU A 191 5.88 7.97 8.70
C GLU A 191 7.18 8.14 7.90
N PHE A 192 7.47 9.38 7.45
CA PHE A 192 8.55 9.66 6.52
C PHE A 192 9.92 9.85 7.17
N TYR A 193 10.92 9.28 6.52
CA TYR A 193 12.34 9.49 6.76
C TYR A 193 12.97 9.94 5.45
N ASP A 194 13.19 11.24 5.33
CA ASP A 194 13.64 11.91 4.11
C ASP A 194 15.17 11.93 3.99
N ASN A 195 15.68 12.18 2.77
CA ASN A 195 17.11 12.34 2.46
C ASN A 195 17.99 11.20 3.02
N GLN A 196 17.54 9.98 2.88
CA GLN A 196 18.23 8.83 3.46
C GLN A 196 19.48 8.45 2.66
N THR A 197 20.48 7.97 3.39
CA THR A 197 21.63 7.26 2.84
C THR A 197 21.59 5.79 3.24
N PRO A 198 22.36 4.91 2.58
CA PRO A 198 22.47 3.53 3.00
C PRO A 198 22.88 3.37 4.46
N GLU A 199 23.74 4.26 4.99
CA GLU A 199 24.23 4.26 6.37
C GLU A 199 23.16 4.71 7.34
N SER A 200 22.43 5.80 7.04
CA SER A 200 21.34 6.31 7.89
C SER A 200 20.19 5.32 7.98
N ALA A 201 19.83 4.68 6.87
CA ALA A 201 18.80 3.65 6.82
C ALA A 201 19.17 2.41 7.66
N VAL A 202 20.44 1.96 7.64
CA VAL A 202 20.93 0.89 8.51
C VAL A 202 20.85 1.30 9.97
N THR A 203 21.27 2.52 10.29
CA THR A 203 21.20 3.05 11.67
C THR A 203 19.75 3.07 12.18
N LEU A 204 18.82 3.50 11.32
CA LEU A 204 17.39 3.52 11.63
C LEU A 204 16.84 2.11 11.94
N VAL A 205 17.07 1.12 11.06
CA VAL A 205 16.55 -0.23 11.30
C VAL A 205 17.22 -0.90 12.51
N ASP A 206 18.48 -0.61 12.80
CA ASP A 206 19.15 -1.10 13.99
C ASP A 206 18.57 -0.50 15.27
N ALA A 207 18.17 0.77 15.26
CA ALA A 207 17.46 1.42 16.36
C ALA A 207 16.09 0.78 16.60
N LEU A 208 15.32 0.56 15.53
CA LEU A 208 14.03 -0.14 15.59
C LEU A 208 14.17 -1.56 16.18
N LYS A 209 15.18 -2.32 15.77
CA LYS A 209 15.46 -3.65 16.33
C LYS A 209 15.77 -3.62 17.83
N ARG A 210 16.35 -2.55 18.34
CA ARG A 210 16.56 -2.36 19.79
C ARG A 210 15.30 -1.92 20.53
N GLY A 211 14.19 -1.66 19.80
CA GLY A 211 12.92 -1.16 20.35
C GLY A 211 12.92 0.35 20.59
N GLU A 212 13.86 1.08 19.99
CA GLU A 212 13.84 2.53 19.92
C GLU A 212 12.83 3.01 18.89
N ARG A 213 12.34 4.23 19.04
CA ARG A 213 11.40 4.87 18.10
C ARG A 213 11.99 6.20 17.62
N PRO A 214 12.93 6.18 16.66
CA PRO A 214 13.50 7.40 16.10
C PRO A 214 12.38 8.30 15.55
N ALA A 215 12.50 9.61 15.78
CA ALA A 215 11.51 10.56 15.29
C ALA A 215 11.54 10.59 13.75
N PRO A 216 10.37 10.56 13.08
CA PRO A 216 10.27 10.81 11.65
C PRO A 216 10.78 12.21 11.29
N THR A 217 11.20 12.41 10.04
CA THR A 217 11.60 13.75 9.57
C THR A 217 10.39 14.67 9.43
N ARG A 218 9.23 14.08 9.20
CA ARG A 218 7.90 14.71 9.17
C ARG A 218 6.82 13.65 9.41
N GLY A 219 5.66 14.07 9.86
CA GLY A 219 4.56 13.21 10.24
C GLY A 219 4.44 13.04 11.75
N ALA A 220 3.57 12.14 12.17
CA ALA A 220 3.29 11.87 13.58
C ALA A 220 4.44 11.13 14.27
N PRO A 221 4.51 11.15 15.61
CA PRO A 221 5.41 10.29 16.35
C PRO A 221 5.22 8.81 15.97
N LEU A 222 6.32 8.10 15.75
CA LEU A 222 6.32 6.71 15.31
C LEU A 222 5.59 5.80 16.30
N THR A 223 4.55 5.11 15.84
CA THR A 223 3.87 4.05 16.56
C THR A 223 4.30 2.67 16.02
N ASP A 224 3.81 1.57 16.62
CA ASP A 224 3.95 0.25 16.03
C ASP A 224 2.94 0.03 14.89
N TRP A 225 3.18 -0.98 14.06
CA TRP A 225 2.37 -1.28 12.88
C TRP A 225 0.88 -1.45 13.20
N ARG A 226 0.54 -2.20 14.24
CA ARG A 226 -0.86 -2.44 14.61
C ARG A 226 -1.56 -1.16 15.07
N THR A 227 -0.87 -0.33 15.83
CA THR A 227 -1.39 0.98 16.26
C THR A 227 -1.63 1.89 15.06
N THR A 228 -0.68 1.95 14.11
CA THR A 228 -0.85 2.71 12.87
C THR A 228 -2.08 2.23 12.08
N GLU A 229 -2.27 0.93 11.93
CA GLU A 229 -3.42 0.36 11.25
C GLU A 229 -4.74 0.68 11.95
N LEU A 230 -4.74 0.69 13.29
CA LEU A 230 -5.90 1.10 14.07
C LEU A 230 -6.24 2.58 13.88
N GLN A 231 -5.23 3.44 13.80
CA GLN A 231 -5.40 4.87 13.49
C GLN A 231 -5.98 5.07 12.09
N LEU A 232 -5.50 4.31 11.09
CA LEU A 232 -6.03 4.33 9.72
C LEU A 232 -7.48 3.82 9.64
N ALA A 233 -7.89 2.92 10.55
CA ALA A 233 -9.29 2.56 10.72
C ALA A 233 -10.14 3.67 11.40
N GLY A 234 -9.49 4.75 11.88
CA GLY A 234 -10.14 5.91 12.48
C GLY A 234 -10.30 5.83 14.00
N PHE A 235 -9.40 5.08 14.67
CA PHE A 235 -9.38 4.98 16.13
C PHE A 235 -8.03 5.38 16.70
N PHE A 236 -8.01 6.49 17.39
CA PHE A 236 -6.85 6.97 18.14
C PHE A 236 -6.97 6.54 19.62
N GLY A 237 -5.84 6.23 20.25
CA GLY A 237 -5.82 5.71 21.62
C GLY A 237 -6.34 6.71 22.64
N ASP A 238 -5.87 7.95 22.54
CA ASP A 238 -6.32 9.06 23.39
C ASP A 238 -6.26 10.40 22.64
N ALA A 239 -6.77 11.44 23.32
CA ALA A 239 -6.83 12.79 22.74
C ALA A 239 -5.43 13.41 22.54
N GLN A 240 -4.41 12.99 23.30
CA GLN A 240 -3.05 13.48 23.11
C GLN A 240 -2.45 12.86 21.84
N GLN A 241 -2.58 11.57 21.66
CA GLN A 241 -2.12 10.87 20.45
C GLN A 241 -2.73 11.46 19.17
N LEU A 242 -4.02 11.80 19.22
CA LEU A 242 -4.68 12.49 18.11
C LEU A 242 -4.08 13.89 17.86
N ARG A 243 -3.85 14.68 18.92
CA ARG A 243 -3.21 15.99 18.78
C ARG A 243 -1.81 15.87 18.19
N ASP A 244 -0.99 14.96 18.73
CA ASP A 244 0.37 14.75 18.25
C ASP A 244 0.40 14.38 16.76
N ALA A 245 -0.58 13.60 16.29
CA ALA A 245 -0.71 13.24 14.89
C ALA A 245 -1.17 14.43 14.02
N VAL A 246 -2.10 15.24 14.50
CA VAL A 246 -2.65 16.40 13.77
C VAL A 246 -1.66 17.57 13.73
N ASP A 247 -0.98 17.82 14.84
CA ASP A 247 -0.07 18.97 15.00
C ASP A 247 1.34 18.68 14.45
N ALA A 248 1.63 17.43 14.08
CA ALA A 248 2.95 17.04 13.55
C ALA A 248 3.26 17.75 12.22
N PRO A 249 4.52 18.18 12.00
CA PRO A 249 4.92 18.78 10.73
C PRO A 249 4.72 17.77 9.59
N SER A 250 3.81 18.06 8.67
CA SER A 250 3.49 17.17 7.54
C SER A 250 4.19 17.55 6.23
N ALA A 251 4.81 18.73 6.17
CA ALA A 251 5.45 19.24 4.97
C ALA A 251 6.78 19.93 5.28
N ALA A 252 7.80 19.64 4.47
CA ALA A 252 9.05 20.35 4.49
C ALA A 252 8.95 21.70 3.74
N PRO A 253 9.90 22.64 3.95
CA PRO A 253 9.94 23.90 3.23
C PRO A 253 9.95 23.74 1.69
N GLU A 254 10.63 22.73 1.18
CA GLU A 254 10.69 22.36 -0.24
C GLU A 254 9.33 21.98 -0.79
N THR A 255 8.59 21.16 -0.04
CA THR A 255 7.23 20.71 -0.38
C THR A 255 6.26 21.90 -0.49
N LEU A 256 6.47 22.95 0.30
CA LEU A 256 5.64 24.14 0.32
C LEU A 256 6.05 25.21 -0.71
N ALA A 257 7.11 24.98 -1.50
CA ALA A 257 7.62 26.00 -2.44
C ALA A 257 6.56 26.43 -3.47
N GLY A 258 5.78 25.48 -4.00
CA GLY A 258 4.70 25.77 -4.94
C GLY A 258 3.56 26.59 -4.31
N ASN A 259 3.19 26.29 -3.08
CA ASN A 259 2.17 27.04 -2.35
C ASN A 259 2.59 28.50 -2.09
N ARG A 260 3.84 28.69 -1.62
CA ARG A 260 4.39 30.04 -1.41
C ARG A 260 4.42 30.85 -2.71
N LEU A 261 4.83 30.24 -3.82
CA LEU A 261 4.83 30.90 -5.11
C LEU A 261 3.40 31.28 -5.56
N ALA A 262 2.43 30.42 -5.31
CA ALA A 262 1.03 30.71 -5.63
C ALA A 262 0.50 31.89 -4.79
N GLU A 263 0.84 31.93 -3.51
CA GLU A 263 0.49 33.03 -2.60
C GLU A 263 1.15 34.35 -3.05
N GLU A 264 2.44 34.34 -3.33
CA GLU A 264 3.19 35.52 -3.82
C GLU A 264 2.62 36.08 -5.12
N ARG A 265 2.11 35.21 -6.00
CA ARG A 265 1.52 35.61 -7.29
C ARG A 265 0.01 35.86 -7.23
N GLY A 266 -0.61 35.70 -6.08
CA GLY A 266 -2.05 35.86 -5.90
C GLY A 266 -2.87 34.85 -6.71
N TRP A 267 -2.33 33.65 -6.98
CA TRP A 267 -3.07 32.62 -7.66
C TRP A 267 -4.16 32.05 -6.75
N GLN A 268 -5.35 31.92 -7.30
CA GLN A 268 -6.48 31.36 -6.58
C GLN A 268 -7.03 30.14 -7.32
N ALA A 269 -7.60 29.23 -6.56
CA ALA A 269 -8.35 28.13 -7.14
C ALA A 269 -9.56 28.67 -7.93
N PRO A 270 -9.96 28.01 -9.03
CA PRO A 270 -11.19 28.38 -9.73
C PRO A 270 -12.38 28.37 -8.77
N ALA A 271 -13.26 29.37 -8.90
CA ALA A 271 -14.49 29.40 -8.12
C ALA A 271 -15.35 28.17 -8.43
N MET A 272 -16.01 27.63 -7.42
CA MET A 272 -17.03 26.61 -7.62
C MET A 272 -18.14 27.17 -8.51
N PRO A 273 -18.61 26.43 -9.54
CA PRO A 273 -19.75 26.87 -10.32
C PRO A 273 -20.99 27.11 -9.42
N ASP A 274 -21.74 28.16 -9.70
CA ASP A 274 -23.00 28.48 -8.93
C ASP A 274 -23.99 27.30 -8.94
N ASN A 275 -23.99 26.52 -10.02
CA ASN A 275 -24.80 25.30 -10.16
C ASN A 275 -23.91 24.10 -10.48
N PRO A 276 -23.25 23.48 -9.48
CA PRO A 276 -22.50 22.27 -9.72
C PRO A 276 -23.45 21.15 -10.20
N PRO A 277 -23.02 20.28 -11.12
CA PRO A 277 -23.84 19.19 -11.56
C PRO A 277 -24.26 18.32 -10.36
N PRO A 278 -25.52 17.86 -10.30
CA PRO A 278 -25.98 17.03 -9.20
C PRO A 278 -25.12 15.76 -9.11
N LEU A 279 -24.81 15.35 -7.89
CA LEU A 279 -24.10 14.10 -7.65
C LEU A 279 -24.90 12.95 -8.29
N PRO A 280 -24.22 11.97 -8.92
CA PRO A 280 -24.89 10.80 -9.48
C PRO A 280 -25.72 10.12 -8.39
N ASP A 281 -26.97 9.77 -8.70
CA ASP A 281 -27.83 9.04 -7.78
C ASP A 281 -27.29 7.61 -7.60
N VAL A 282 -26.60 7.38 -6.48
CA VAL A 282 -25.92 6.11 -6.15
C VAL A 282 -26.95 4.99 -5.95
N ALA A 283 -28.21 5.32 -5.65
CA ALA A 283 -29.27 4.34 -5.37
C ALA A 283 -29.82 3.63 -6.64
N LYS A 284 -29.49 4.09 -7.86
CA LYS A 284 -30.03 3.57 -9.12
C LYS A 284 -29.12 2.57 -9.85
N LYS A 285 -27.97 2.21 -9.34
CA LYS A 285 -27.19 1.09 -9.90
C LYS A 285 -27.56 -0.20 -9.17
N LYS A 286 -28.63 -0.83 -9.64
CA LYS A 286 -28.89 -2.26 -9.42
C LYS A 286 -28.04 -3.10 -10.35
#